data_45f139b65057fddff3995d8f038ac1a4
#
_entry.id   45f139b65057fddff3995d8f038ac1a4
#
_cell.length_a   1.000
_cell.length_b   1.000
_cell.length_c   1.000
_cell.angle_alpha   90.00
_cell.angle_beta   90.00
_cell.angle_gamma   90.00
#
_symmetry.space_group_name_H-M   'P 1'
#
loop_
_entity.id
_entity.type
_entity.pdbx_description
1 polymer ?
#
loop_
_entity_poly.entity_id
_entity_poly.type
_entity_poly.pdbx_seq_one_letter_code
_entity_poly.pdbx_strand_id
1 'polypeptide(L)'
;LVDSDNNIFYIAVQQGKRMNETVDIIAKATEGKISRRDIEAAMSHPEEYGIPKNFPSMEGWLHPGEYRIPKEGTDAKKIIEAMVSRTKADLQEAGVSGDQRTFEVLTKASIVELEAQPKDYVAVAGIINNRLNNPKGETNGLIQSDATVTYGLGVRSYHLTEEQKADKNNKYNTYANTGLPAGPIASPGLSSIKAVANPENNPYYYWVTVDLDTGETKYSRTYKEHQKYVDEYNQWCEEHSGRCK
;
A
#
# COMPACT_ATOMS: atom_id res chain seq x y z
N LEU A 1 -9.96 -2.26 -41.90
CA LEU A 1 -10.01 -2.29 -40.44
C LEU A 1 -8.63 -2.72 -39.97
N VAL A 2 -7.78 -1.75 -39.61
CA VAL A 2 -6.46 -1.98 -39.02
C VAL A 2 -6.74 -2.49 -37.60
N ASP A 3 -6.14 -3.64 -37.27
CA ASP A 3 -6.24 -4.30 -35.96
C ASP A 3 -5.76 -3.29 -34.88
N SER A 4 -6.70 -2.59 -34.24
CA SER A 4 -6.40 -1.51 -33.28
C SER A 4 -5.59 -2.02 -32.07
N ASP A 5 -5.69 -3.30 -31.77
CA ASP A 5 -5.02 -3.92 -30.62
C ASP A 5 -3.51 -4.16 -30.85
N ASN A 6 -3.06 -4.24 -32.11
CA ASN A 6 -1.62 -4.43 -32.41
C ASN A 6 -0.77 -3.18 -32.16
N ASN A 7 -1.38 -1.99 -32.05
CA ASN A 7 -0.68 -0.71 -31.93
C ASN A 7 -0.70 -0.10 -30.52
N ILE A 8 -1.15 -0.86 -29.50
CA ILE A 8 -1.16 -0.42 -28.11
C ILE A 8 -0.31 -1.33 -27.21
N PHE A 9 0.27 -0.77 -26.17
CA PHE A 9 0.70 -1.51 -24.98
C PHE A 9 -0.48 -1.62 -24.03
N TYR A 10 -0.75 -2.83 -23.54
CA TYR A 10 -1.70 -3.08 -22.47
C TYR A 10 -0.94 -3.38 -21.17
N ILE A 11 -1.00 -2.46 -20.22
CA ILE A 11 -0.32 -2.56 -18.93
C ILE A 11 -1.38 -2.66 -17.86
N ALA A 12 -1.38 -3.75 -17.10
CA ALA A 12 -2.31 -3.98 -15.99
C ALA A 12 -1.54 -4.13 -14.68
N VAL A 13 -1.69 -3.17 -13.77
CA VAL A 13 -1.05 -3.15 -12.46
C VAL A 13 -2.12 -3.34 -11.39
N GLN A 14 -1.98 -4.40 -10.60
CA GLN A 14 -2.86 -4.67 -9.48
C GLN A 14 -2.58 -3.72 -8.31
N GLN A 15 -3.59 -3.49 -7.48
CA GLN A 15 -3.44 -2.75 -6.23
C GLN A 15 -2.43 -3.42 -5.29
N GLY A 16 -1.76 -2.64 -4.46
CA GLY A 16 -0.76 -3.15 -3.52
C GLY A 16 0.56 -3.59 -4.13
N LYS A 17 0.79 -3.35 -5.43
CA LYS A 17 2.10 -3.59 -6.05
C LYS A 17 3.12 -2.56 -5.57
N ARG A 18 4.34 -3.04 -5.29
CA ARG A 18 5.50 -2.18 -5.01
C ARG A 18 6.02 -1.57 -6.31
N MET A 19 6.73 -0.48 -6.19
CA MET A 19 7.34 0.22 -7.33
C MET A 19 8.19 -0.70 -8.22
N ASN A 20 9.04 -1.55 -7.63
CA ASN A 20 9.88 -2.48 -8.38
C ASN A 20 9.06 -3.54 -9.15
N GLU A 21 7.97 -4.03 -8.57
CA GLU A 21 7.05 -4.97 -9.24
C GLU A 21 6.33 -4.28 -10.41
N THR A 22 5.94 -3.00 -10.23
CA THR A 22 5.33 -2.20 -11.30
C THR A 22 6.29 -1.99 -12.45
N VAL A 23 7.57 -1.72 -12.17
CA VAL A 23 8.63 -1.62 -13.19
C VAL A 23 8.72 -2.91 -14.02
N ASP A 24 8.72 -4.08 -13.36
CA ASP A 24 8.75 -5.38 -14.04
C ASP A 24 7.50 -5.62 -14.91
N ILE A 25 6.33 -5.23 -14.40
CA ILE A 25 5.06 -5.33 -15.15
C ILE A 25 5.13 -4.46 -16.42
N ILE A 26 5.59 -3.21 -16.32
CA ILE A 26 5.72 -2.30 -17.47
C ILE A 26 6.70 -2.87 -18.49
N ALA A 27 7.89 -3.28 -18.07
CA ALA A 27 8.91 -3.82 -18.96
C ALA A 27 8.40 -5.06 -19.72
N LYS A 28 7.69 -5.95 -19.02
CA LYS A 28 7.06 -7.13 -19.62
C LYS A 28 5.94 -6.76 -20.59
N ALA A 29 5.04 -5.86 -20.20
CA ALA A 29 3.89 -5.46 -21.00
C ALA A 29 4.28 -4.70 -22.27
N THR A 30 5.44 -4.06 -22.27
CA THR A 30 6.01 -3.38 -23.45
C THR A 30 6.88 -4.31 -24.31
N GLU A 31 6.88 -5.62 -24.03
CA GLU A 31 7.65 -6.63 -24.78
C GLU A 31 9.15 -6.30 -24.81
N GLY A 32 9.65 -5.63 -23.77
CA GLY A 32 11.05 -5.18 -23.66
C GLY A 32 11.42 -3.98 -24.54
N LYS A 33 10.47 -3.38 -25.27
CA LYS A 33 10.72 -2.15 -26.06
C LYS A 33 11.03 -0.96 -25.16
N ILE A 34 10.46 -0.94 -23.94
CA ILE A 34 10.81 -0.02 -22.88
C ILE A 34 11.46 -0.88 -21.79
N SER A 35 12.76 -0.76 -21.65
CA SER A 35 13.52 -1.61 -20.74
C SER A 35 13.32 -1.19 -19.27
N ARG A 36 13.58 -2.11 -18.33
CA ARG A 36 13.62 -1.80 -16.90
C ARG A 36 14.51 -0.58 -16.61
N ARG A 37 15.68 -0.53 -17.26
CA ARG A 37 16.63 0.58 -17.11
C ARG A 37 16.04 1.93 -17.54
N ASP A 38 15.29 1.95 -18.65
CA ASP A 38 14.66 3.18 -19.14
C ASP A 38 13.57 3.66 -18.17
N ILE A 39 12.80 2.72 -17.59
CA ILE A 39 11.77 3.02 -16.60
C ILE A 39 12.40 3.57 -15.30
N GLU A 40 13.44 2.91 -14.79
CA GLU A 40 14.16 3.35 -13.59
C GLU A 40 14.83 4.71 -13.81
N ALA A 41 15.41 4.96 -15.00
CA ALA A 41 15.95 6.26 -15.36
C ALA A 41 14.87 7.36 -15.39
N ALA A 42 13.69 7.06 -15.94
CA ALA A 42 12.56 8.00 -15.94
C ALA A 42 12.07 8.30 -14.51
N MET A 43 12.18 7.37 -13.58
CA MET A 43 11.77 7.55 -12.17
C MET A 43 12.83 8.21 -11.28
N SER A 44 14.04 8.44 -11.77
CA SER A 44 15.15 9.00 -10.98
C SER A 44 14.97 10.48 -10.60
N HIS A 45 14.01 11.17 -11.24
CA HIS A 45 13.68 12.57 -11.03
C HIS A 45 12.19 12.76 -10.69
N PRO A 46 11.74 12.37 -9.49
CA PRO A 46 10.32 12.46 -9.09
C PRO A 46 9.74 13.88 -9.21
N GLU A 47 10.57 14.90 -9.01
CA GLU A 47 10.20 16.31 -9.10
C GLU A 47 9.71 16.71 -10.49
N GLU A 48 10.17 16.05 -11.56
CA GLU A 48 9.70 16.30 -12.94
C GLU A 48 8.22 15.94 -13.11
N TYR A 49 7.71 15.03 -12.28
CA TYR A 49 6.30 14.64 -12.24
C TYR A 49 5.51 15.44 -11.20
N GLY A 50 6.14 16.44 -10.54
CA GLY A 50 5.53 17.24 -9.48
C GLY A 50 5.26 16.43 -8.21
N ILE A 51 6.07 15.42 -7.93
CA ILE A 51 6.06 14.69 -6.67
C ILE A 51 6.78 15.51 -5.60
N PRO A 52 6.18 15.71 -4.41
CA PRO A 52 6.81 16.49 -3.35
C PRO A 52 8.13 15.90 -2.86
N LYS A 53 9.07 16.78 -2.46
CA LYS A 53 10.43 16.39 -2.04
C LYS A 53 10.50 15.56 -0.75
N ASN A 54 9.42 15.52 0.03
CA ASN A 54 9.32 14.71 1.24
C ASN A 54 9.08 13.21 0.97
N PHE A 55 8.89 12.82 -0.29
CA PHE A 55 8.85 11.41 -0.68
C PHE A 55 10.26 10.90 -0.98
N PRO A 56 10.68 9.75 -0.38
CA PRO A 56 12.01 9.19 -0.62
C PRO A 56 12.19 8.57 -2.01
N SER A 57 11.09 8.28 -2.70
CA SER A 57 11.03 7.69 -4.04
C SER A 57 9.66 7.89 -4.66
N MET A 58 9.42 7.31 -5.84
CA MET A 58 8.11 7.28 -6.47
C MET A 58 7.17 6.19 -5.92
N GLU A 59 7.55 5.48 -4.85
CA GLU A 59 6.64 4.52 -4.22
C GLU A 59 5.36 5.21 -3.75
N GLY A 60 4.21 4.59 -4.04
CA GLY A 60 2.89 5.15 -3.78
C GLY A 60 2.32 6.02 -4.90
N TRP A 61 3.14 6.38 -5.91
CA TRP A 61 2.74 7.27 -7.00
C TRP A 61 2.41 6.57 -8.32
N LEU A 62 2.80 5.30 -8.46
CA LEU A 62 2.54 4.50 -9.66
C LEU A 62 1.15 3.86 -9.56
N HIS A 63 0.12 4.63 -9.90
CA HIS A 63 -1.29 4.25 -9.74
C HIS A 63 -1.59 2.85 -10.30
N PRO A 64 -2.24 1.95 -9.53
CA PRO A 64 -2.71 0.67 -10.04
C PRO A 64 -3.85 0.85 -11.05
N GLY A 65 -4.01 -0.11 -11.97
CA GLY A 65 -5.08 -0.08 -12.95
C GLY A 65 -4.63 -0.53 -14.33
N GLU A 66 -5.51 -0.37 -15.28
CA GLU A 66 -5.29 -0.74 -16.68
C GLU A 66 -4.93 0.48 -17.52
N TYR A 67 -3.91 0.33 -18.36
CA TYR A 67 -3.42 1.36 -19.25
C TYR A 67 -3.38 0.83 -20.69
N ARG A 68 -4.01 1.54 -21.60
CA ARG A 68 -3.95 1.30 -23.04
C ARG A 68 -3.20 2.46 -23.66
N ILE A 69 -1.95 2.25 -24.02
CA ILE A 69 -1.02 3.31 -24.43
C ILE A 69 -0.53 3.02 -25.85
N PRO A 70 -0.60 3.97 -26.79
CA PRO A 70 -0.07 3.76 -28.14
C PRO A 70 1.38 3.33 -28.13
N LYS A 71 1.76 2.36 -28.98
CA LYS A 71 3.16 1.92 -29.09
C LYS A 71 4.04 3.00 -29.74
N GLU A 72 3.48 3.71 -30.71
CA GLU A 72 4.18 4.77 -31.44
C GLU A 72 4.36 6.02 -30.57
N GLY A 73 5.57 6.51 -30.49
CA GLY A 73 5.91 7.73 -29.77
C GLY A 73 5.79 7.63 -28.23
N THR A 74 5.62 6.42 -27.68
CA THR A 74 5.60 6.19 -26.24
C THR A 74 7.00 5.78 -25.74
N ASP A 75 7.38 6.41 -24.64
CA ASP A 75 8.58 6.13 -23.85
C ASP A 75 8.21 5.87 -22.38
N ALA A 76 9.23 5.55 -21.56
CA ALA A 76 9.05 5.30 -20.14
C ALA A 76 8.41 6.51 -19.42
N LYS A 77 8.83 7.74 -19.77
CA LYS A 77 8.34 8.96 -19.12
C LYS A 77 6.84 9.13 -19.30
N LYS A 78 6.31 8.92 -20.51
CA LYS A 78 4.87 9.01 -20.78
C LYS A 78 4.04 8.00 -19.98
N ILE A 79 4.55 6.77 -19.80
CA ILE A 79 3.89 5.76 -19.00
C ILE A 79 3.84 6.20 -17.53
N ILE A 80 4.97 6.65 -16.99
CA ILE A 80 5.05 7.12 -15.59
C ILE A 80 4.17 8.36 -15.40
N GLU A 81 4.17 9.33 -16.32
CA GLU A 81 3.27 10.49 -16.29
C GLU A 81 1.79 10.08 -16.23
N ALA A 82 1.39 9.09 -17.01
CA ALA A 82 0.01 8.60 -17.00
C ALA A 82 -0.37 8.00 -15.64
N MET A 83 0.55 7.22 -15.01
CA MET A 83 0.34 6.63 -13.70
C MET A 83 0.26 7.68 -12.60
N VAL A 84 1.24 8.58 -12.55
CA VAL A 84 1.28 9.67 -11.55
C VAL A 84 0.07 10.60 -11.68
N SER A 85 -0.36 10.89 -12.91
CA SER A 85 -1.54 11.74 -13.14
C SER A 85 -2.81 11.12 -12.55
N ARG A 86 -2.97 9.79 -12.61
CA ARG A 86 -4.10 9.11 -11.97
C ARG A 86 -4.03 9.18 -10.44
N THR A 87 -2.85 8.98 -9.84
CA THR A 87 -2.69 9.16 -8.39
C THR A 87 -3.04 10.58 -7.95
N LYS A 88 -2.63 11.60 -8.74
CA LYS A 88 -3.02 12.99 -8.46
C LYS A 88 -4.54 13.22 -8.57
N ALA A 89 -5.18 12.61 -9.55
CA ALA A 89 -6.64 12.68 -9.70
C ALA A 89 -7.35 12.04 -8.50
N ASP A 90 -6.88 10.88 -8.02
CA ASP A 90 -7.42 10.21 -6.84
C ASP A 90 -7.28 11.04 -5.57
N LEU A 91 -6.10 11.65 -5.37
CA LEU A 91 -5.86 12.57 -4.25
C LEU A 91 -6.80 13.78 -4.31
N GLN A 92 -6.99 14.36 -5.48
CA GLN A 92 -7.92 15.47 -5.69
C GLN A 92 -9.38 15.04 -5.41
N GLU A 93 -9.80 13.88 -5.89
CA GLU A 93 -11.13 13.32 -5.65
C GLU A 93 -11.37 13.03 -4.15
N ALA A 94 -10.33 12.62 -3.44
CA ALA A 94 -10.35 12.42 -1.99
C ALA A 94 -10.24 13.73 -1.17
N GLY A 95 -10.12 14.90 -1.82
CA GLY A 95 -9.98 16.19 -1.16
C GLY A 95 -8.62 16.39 -0.45
N VAL A 96 -7.57 15.69 -0.91
CA VAL A 96 -6.23 15.75 -0.35
C VAL A 96 -5.38 16.81 -1.06
N SER A 97 -4.82 17.74 -0.31
CA SER A 97 -3.94 18.78 -0.84
C SER A 97 -2.81 19.13 0.14
N GLY A 98 -1.72 19.69 -0.39
CA GLY A 98 -0.51 20.03 0.35
C GLY A 98 0.43 18.84 0.58
N ASP A 99 1.73 19.10 0.51
CA ASP A 99 2.79 18.08 0.48
C ASP A 99 2.76 17.15 1.70
N GLN A 100 2.62 17.72 2.89
CA GLN A 100 2.59 16.94 4.14
C GLN A 100 1.36 16.03 4.20
N ARG A 101 0.18 16.55 3.86
CA ARG A 101 -1.05 15.77 3.89
C ARG A 101 -1.04 14.67 2.81
N THR A 102 -0.50 14.96 1.63
CA THR A 102 -0.31 13.99 0.55
C THR A 102 0.59 12.83 1.00
N PHE A 103 1.72 13.15 1.64
CA PHE A 103 2.62 12.15 2.19
C PHE A 103 1.93 11.26 3.24
N GLU A 104 1.23 11.85 4.20
CA GLU A 104 0.51 11.12 5.24
C GLU A 104 -0.57 10.20 4.66
N VAL A 105 -1.34 10.71 3.70
CA VAL A 105 -2.44 9.94 3.10
C VAL A 105 -1.90 8.78 2.27
N LEU A 106 -0.96 9.01 1.36
CA LEU A 106 -0.41 7.94 0.52
C LEU A 106 0.32 6.89 1.35
N THR A 107 1.07 7.31 2.38
CA THR A 107 1.77 6.38 3.27
C THR A 107 0.79 5.51 4.04
N LYS A 108 -0.22 6.09 4.69
CA LYS A 108 -1.25 5.32 5.42
C LYS A 108 -2.10 4.47 4.47
N ALA A 109 -2.50 5.00 3.31
CA ALA A 109 -3.28 4.27 2.33
C ALA A 109 -2.55 3.02 1.81
N SER A 110 -1.24 3.11 1.60
CA SER A 110 -0.43 1.96 1.19
C SER A 110 -0.36 0.85 2.26
N ILE A 111 -0.46 1.22 3.54
CA ILE A 111 -0.55 0.25 4.64
C ILE A 111 -1.95 -0.37 4.68
N VAL A 112 -2.99 0.46 4.68
CA VAL A 112 -4.40 0.00 4.69
C VAL A 112 -4.67 -0.96 3.53
N GLU A 113 -4.17 -0.66 2.33
CA GLU A 113 -4.31 -1.49 1.12
C GLU A 113 -3.76 -2.91 1.31
N LEU A 114 -2.67 -3.05 2.07
CA LEU A 114 -1.99 -4.34 2.29
C LEU A 114 -2.49 -5.09 3.52
N GLU A 115 -3.11 -4.39 4.48
CA GLU A 115 -3.48 -4.94 5.79
C GLU A 115 -4.98 -5.25 5.93
N ALA A 116 -5.83 -4.76 5.01
CA ALA A 116 -7.26 -4.87 5.16
C ALA A 116 -7.97 -5.26 3.86
N GLN A 117 -9.21 -5.71 3.98
CA GLN A 117 -10.10 -5.87 2.84
C GLN A 117 -10.77 -4.53 2.49
N PRO A 118 -11.17 -4.28 1.24
CA PRO A 118 -11.77 -3.01 0.83
C PRO A 118 -12.94 -2.52 1.70
N LYS A 119 -13.76 -3.44 2.18
CA LYS A 119 -14.90 -3.12 3.08
C LYS A 119 -14.47 -2.60 4.45
N ASP A 120 -13.23 -2.92 4.88
CA ASP A 120 -12.69 -2.62 6.20
C ASP A 120 -11.76 -1.40 6.18
N TYR A 121 -11.44 -0.84 5.01
CA TYR A 121 -10.46 0.23 4.85
C TYR A 121 -10.75 1.44 5.74
N VAL A 122 -12.00 1.88 5.83
CA VAL A 122 -12.39 3.07 6.62
C VAL A 122 -12.20 2.84 8.11
N ALA A 123 -12.57 1.64 8.60
CA ALA A 123 -12.38 1.26 10.00
C ALA A 123 -10.90 1.09 10.35
N VAL A 124 -10.12 0.40 9.49
CA VAL A 124 -8.69 0.19 9.71
C VAL A 124 -7.90 1.49 9.63
N ALA A 125 -8.28 2.42 8.74
CA ALA A 125 -7.69 3.76 8.69
C ALA A 125 -7.91 4.52 10.01
N GLY A 126 -9.09 4.39 10.62
CA GLY A 126 -9.39 4.91 11.96
C GLY A 126 -8.52 4.28 13.04
N ILE A 127 -8.34 2.96 13.00
CA ILE A 127 -7.48 2.23 13.94
C ILE A 127 -6.02 2.69 13.83
N ILE A 128 -5.48 2.85 12.62
CA ILE A 128 -4.12 3.37 12.41
C ILE A 128 -3.99 4.77 13.02
N ASN A 129 -4.99 5.65 12.87
CA ASN A 129 -4.99 6.95 13.51
C ASN A 129 -5.02 6.85 15.05
N ASN A 130 -5.83 5.95 15.62
CA ASN A 130 -5.86 5.73 17.08
C ASN A 130 -4.49 5.30 17.60
N ARG A 131 -3.82 4.38 16.91
CA ARG A 131 -2.46 3.94 17.25
C ARG A 131 -1.45 5.09 17.21
N LEU A 132 -1.44 5.87 16.12
CA LEU A 132 -0.51 6.98 15.93
C LEU A 132 -0.72 8.12 16.94
N ASN A 133 -1.97 8.45 17.24
CA ASN A 133 -2.32 9.62 18.05
C ASN A 133 -2.31 9.34 19.56
N ASN A 134 -2.11 8.10 19.98
CA ASN A 134 -2.09 7.73 21.39
C ASN A 134 -0.78 7.01 21.78
N PRO A 135 0.29 7.76 22.10
CA PRO A 135 1.57 7.17 22.49
C PRO A 135 1.53 6.45 23.85
N LYS A 136 0.45 6.60 24.61
CA LYS A 136 0.19 5.87 25.87
C LYS A 136 -0.93 4.84 25.74
N GLY A 137 -1.41 4.60 24.51
CA GLY A 137 -2.46 3.62 24.22
C GLY A 137 -1.91 2.20 24.11
N GLU A 138 -2.76 1.28 23.69
CA GLU A 138 -2.50 -0.16 23.59
C GLU A 138 -1.23 -0.52 22.80
N THR A 139 -0.86 0.27 21.80
CA THR A 139 0.31 0.00 20.94
C THR A 139 1.46 1.00 21.15
N ASN A 140 1.40 1.84 22.18
CA ASN A 140 2.42 2.84 22.50
C ASN A 140 2.80 3.76 21.31
N GLY A 141 1.83 4.10 20.45
CA GLY A 141 2.07 4.95 19.28
C GLY A 141 2.65 4.21 18.07
N LEU A 142 2.75 2.87 18.13
CA LEU A 142 3.29 2.04 17.06
C LEU A 142 2.17 1.53 16.14
N ILE A 143 2.38 1.59 14.81
CA ILE A 143 1.42 1.04 13.83
C ILE A 143 1.43 -0.49 13.87
N GLN A 144 2.60 -1.12 14.01
CA GLN A 144 2.78 -2.57 14.08
C GLN A 144 2.24 -3.31 12.85
N SER A 145 2.71 -2.95 11.65
CA SER A 145 2.39 -3.60 10.39
C SER A 145 3.58 -4.43 9.90
N ASP A 146 3.36 -5.72 9.66
CA ASP A 146 4.37 -6.62 9.10
C ASP A 146 4.78 -6.18 7.68
N ALA A 147 3.82 -5.67 6.90
CA ALA A 147 4.06 -5.20 5.54
C ALA A 147 5.10 -4.07 5.49
N THR A 148 5.13 -3.20 6.49
CA THR A 148 6.12 -2.11 6.58
C THR A 148 7.53 -2.66 6.83
N VAL A 149 7.67 -3.65 7.72
CA VAL A 149 8.97 -4.28 8.02
C VAL A 149 9.51 -4.99 6.79
N THR A 150 8.68 -5.84 6.16
CA THR A 150 9.08 -6.61 4.97
C THR A 150 9.39 -5.72 3.77
N TYR A 151 8.73 -4.55 3.65
CA TYR A 151 9.06 -3.56 2.64
C TYR A 151 10.48 -3.02 2.85
N GLY A 152 10.81 -2.58 4.06
CA GLY A 152 12.14 -2.06 4.38
C GLY A 152 13.27 -3.10 4.27
N LEU A 153 12.94 -4.39 4.45
CA LEU A 153 13.86 -5.51 4.20
C LEU A 153 13.98 -5.89 2.71
N GLY A 154 13.15 -5.33 1.84
CA GLY A 154 13.14 -5.67 0.41
C GLY A 154 12.60 -7.06 0.09
N VAL A 155 11.84 -7.69 1.01
CA VAL A 155 11.30 -9.04 0.84
C VAL A 155 9.78 -9.06 0.84
N ARG A 156 9.20 -10.16 0.35
CA ARG A 156 7.79 -10.53 0.55
C ARG A 156 7.80 -11.76 1.47
N SER A 157 7.39 -11.59 2.72
CA SER A 157 7.32 -12.67 3.70
C SER A 157 6.11 -12.46 4.61
N TYR A 158 5.51 -13.55 5.06
CA TYR A 158 4.44 -13.54 6.05
C TYR A 158 4.96 -13.84 7.47
N HIS A 159 6.26 -14.12 7.59
CA HIS A 159 6.89 -14.44 8.89
C HIS A 159 8.04 -13.48 9.14
N LEU A 160 7.97 -12.78 10.27
CA LEU A 160 9.01 -11.92 10.79
C LEU A 160 9.60 -12.53 12.06
N THR A 161 10.93 -12.48 12.19
CA THR A 161 11.60 -12.81 13.45
C THR A 161 11.46 -11.66 14.44
N GLU A 162 11.62 -11.96 15.73
CA GLU A 162 11.62 -10.93 16.78
C GLU A 162 12.78 -9.93 16.59
N GLU A 163 13.91 -10.38 16.06
CA GLU A 163 15.05 -9.53 15.72
C GLU A 163 14.67 -8.52 14.61
N GLN A 164 13.98 -8.98 13.55
CA GLN A 164 13.51 -8.10 12.48
C GLN A 164 12.48 -7.08 12.99
N LYS A 165 11.58 -7.48 13.89
CA LYS A 165 10.62 -6.56 14.53
C LYS A 165 11.30 -5.56 15.46
N ALA A 166 12.42 -5.92 16.09
CA ALA A 166 13.17 -5.05 16.98
C ALA A 166 14.15 -4.09 16.27
N ASP A 167 14.41 -4.28 14.97
CA ASP A 167 15.39 -3.49 14.21
C ASP A 167 14.90 -2.05 13.98
N LYS A 168 15.50 -1.11 14.72
CA LYS A 168 15.27 0.34 14.57
C LYS A 168 15.95 0.97 13.35
N ASN A 169 16.92 0.29 12.75
CA ASN A 169 17.64 0.82 11.59
C ASN A 169 16.79 0.71 10.32
N ASN A 170 15.86 -0.24 10.27
CA ASN A 170 14.86 -0.30 9.22
C ASN A 170 13.87 0.87 9.38
N LYS A 171 14.02 1.90 8.55
CA LYS A 171 13.19 3.13 8.59
C LYS A 171 11.71 2.93 8.28
N TYR A 172 11.35 1.77 7.76
CA TYR A 172 9.97 1.35 7.51
C TYR A 172 9.38 0.54 8.66
N ASN A 173 10.19 0.10 9.62
CA ASN A 173 9.75 -0.77 10.72
C ASN A 173 8.86 -0.03 11.72
N THR A 174 7.56 -0.28 11.64
CA THR A 174 6.54 0.32 12.52
C THR A 174 6.30 -0.47 13.82
N TYR A 175 7.07 -1.53 14.10
CA TYR A 175 7.17 -2.17 15.42
C TYR A 175 8.22 -1.52 16.31
N ALA A 176 9.29 -0.98 15.71
CA ALA A 176 10.42 -0.43 16.44
C ALA A 176 10.48 1.11 16.43
N ASN A 177 9.82 1.74 15.47
CA ASN A 177 9.80 3.19 15.29
C ASN A 177 8.36 3.71 15.38
N THR A 178 8.14 4.73 16.21
CA THR A 178 6.85 5.43 16.32
C THR A 178 6.62 6.36 15.13
N GLY A 179 5.36 6.67 14.85
CA GLY A 179 4.99 7.52 13.73
C GLY A 179 4.83 6.75 12.42
N LEU A 180 4.81 7.48 11.31
CA LEU A 180 4.74 6.90 9.97
C LEU A 180 6.10 6.32 9.54
N PRO A 181 6.13 5.28 8.70
CA PRO A 181 7.36 4.84 8.08
C PRO A 181 7.92 5.92 7.14
N ALA A 182 9.13 5.71 6.62
CA ALA A 182 9.84 6.67 5.79
C ALA A 182 9.10 7.08 4.50
N GLY A 183 8.09 6.33 4.09
CA GLY A 183 7.25 6.61 2.93
C GLY A 183 6.24 5.49 2.66
N PRO A 184 5.48 5.58 1.56
CA PRO A 184 4.58 4.52 1.12
C PRO A 184 5.32 3.20 0.89
N ILE A 185 4.60 2.08 1.02
CA ILE A 185 5.13 0.71 0.88
C ILE A 185 4.53 -0.06 -0.29
N ALA A 186 3.61 0.56 -0.99
CA ALA A 186 2.95 0.07 -2.21
C ALA A 186 2.19 1.22 -2.86
N SER A 187 1.68 1.01 -4.07
CA SER A 187 0.79 1.97 -4.73
C SER A 187 -0.66 1.71 -4.34
N PRO A 188 -1.29 2.62 -3.57
CA PRO A 188 -2.69 2.48 -3.15
C PRO A 188 -3.66 2.87 -4.27
N GLY A 189 -4.88 2.31 -4.24
CA GLY A 189 -5.97 2.72 -5.09
C GLY A 189 -6.87 3.80 -4.47
N LEU A 190 -7.83 4.31 -5.25
CA LEU A 190 -8.75 5.36 -4.82
C LEU A 190 -9.49 5.02 -3.53
N SER A 191 -9.91 3.75 -3.34
CA SER A 191 -10.69 3.34 -2.18
C SER A 191 -9.92 3.48 -0.87
N SER A 192 -8.66 3.05 -0.84
CA SER A 192 -7.80 3.18 0.35
C SER A 192 -7.38 4.64 0.59
N ILE A 193 -7.15 5.42 -0.48
CA ILE A 193 -6.88 6.86 -0.39
C ILE A 193 -8.07 7.59 0.25
N LYS A 194 -9.31 7.34 -0.23
CA LYS A 194 -10.53 7.92 0.34
C LYS A 194 -10.77 7.51 1.78
N ALA A 195 -10.53 6.24 2.11
CA ALA A 195 -10.69 5.73 3.46
C ALA A 195 -9.74 6.43 4.45
N VAL A 196 -8.50 6.67 4.05
CA VAL A 196 -7.51 7.38 4.87
C VAL A 196 -7.77 8.88 4.92
N ALA A 197 -8.27 9.47 3.84
CA ALA A 197 -8.65 10.90 3.82
C ALA A 197 -9.80 11.19 4.78
N ASN A 198 -10.77 10.24 4.90
CA ASN A 198 -11.97 10.35 5.72
C ASN A 198 -12.17 9.06 6.56
N PRO A 199 -11.32 8.80 7.55
CA PRO A 199 -11.35 7.58 8.34
C PRO A 199 -12.56 7.57 9.29
N GLU A 200 -13.00 6.37 9.65
CA GLU A 200 -13.99 6.18 10.69
C GLU A 200 -13.45 6.60 12.07
N ASN A 201 -14.25 7.33 12.81
CA ASN A 201 -13.96 7.58 14.22
C ASN A 201 -14.47 6.40 15.05
N ASN A 202 -13.59 5.51 15.43
CA ASN A 202 -13.89 4.32 16.22
C ASN A 202 -12.93 4.20 17.42
N PRO A 203 -13.27 3.35 18.43
CA PRO A 203 -12.46 3.18 19.63
C PRO A 203 -11.45 2.02 19.54
N TYR A 204 -11.25 1.42 18.37
CA TYR A 204 -10.50 0.18 18.22
C TYR A 204 -9.00 0.41 18.01
N TYR A 205 -8.21 -0.60 18.39
CA TYR A 205 -6.76 -0.68 18.21
C TYR A 205 -6.32 -1.89 17.41
N TYR A 206 -7.18 -2.91 17.26
CA TYR A 206 -6.85 -4.18 16.60
C TYR A 206 -8.00 -4.62 15.70
N TRP A 207 -7.65 -5.41 14.69
CA TRP A 207 -8.57 -6.10 13.80
C TRP A 207 -8.02 -7.47 13.44
N VAL A 208 -8.87 -8.40 13.11
CA VAL A 208 -8.54 -9.72 12.54
C VAL A 208 -9.71 -10.23 11.74
N THR A 209 -9.44 -10.76 10.55
CA THR A 209 -10.44 -11.49 9.77
C THR A 209 -10.56 -12.89 10.35
N VAL A 210 -11.70 -13.21 10.95
CA VAL A 210 -11.92 -14.48 11.67
C VAL A 210 -12.46 -15.59 10.78
N ASP A 211 -13.03 -15.26 9.63
CA ASP A 211 -13.56 -16.17 8.63
C ASP A 211 -13.10 -15.71 7.24
N LEU A 212 -12.26 -16.51 6.58
CA LEU A 212 -11.70 -16.17 5.27
C LEU A 212 -12.68 -16.42 4.11
N ASP A 213 -13.76 -17.18 4.31
CA ASP A 213 -14.77 -17.42 3.28
C ASP A 213 -15.76 -16.27 3.18
N THR A 214 -16.21 -15.75 4.31
CA THR A 214 -17.11 -14.59 4.38
C THR A 214 -16.37 -13.27 4.42
N GLY A 215 -15.09 -13.31 4.80
CA GLY A 215 -14.27 -12.14 5.07
C GLY A 215 -14.69 -11.41 6.35
N GLU A 216 -15.38 -12.07 7.30
CA GLU A 216 -15.79 -11.44 8.55
C GLU A 216 -14.58 -10.92 9.32
N THR A 217 -14.56 -9.62 9.60
CA THR A 217 -13.50 -8.95 10.36
C THR A 217 -14.04 -8.48 11.70
N LYS A 218 -13.32 -8.80 12.77
CA LYS A 218 -13.62 -8.36 14.14
C LYS A 218 -12.62 -7.32 14.61
N TYR A 219 -13.15 -6.33 15.31
CA TYR A 219 -12.39 -5.20 15.84
C TYR A 219 -12.37 -5.25 17.36
N SER A 220 -11.26 -4.87 17.98
CA SER A 220 -11.11 -4.88 19.43
C SER A 220 -10.38 -3.65 19.95
N ARG A 221 -10.71 -3.27 21.19
CA ARG A 221 -10.13 -2.11 21.87
C ARG A 221 -8.83 -2.47 22.57
N THR A 222 -8.72 -3.70 23.07
CA THR A 222 -7.60 -4.17 23.87
C THR A 222 -6.95 -5.39 23.23
N TYR A 223 -5.66 -5.61 23.52
CA TYR A 223 -4.95 -6.80 23.10
C TYR A 223 -5.59 -8.09 23.63
N LYS A 224 -6.12 -8.06 24.85
CA LYS A 224 -6.83 -9.21 25.44
C LYS A 224 -8.09 -9.60 24.66
N GLU A 225 -8.86 -8.62 24.18
CA GLU A 225 -10.00 -8.88 23.30
C GLU A 225 -9.55 -9.39 21.93
N HIS A 226 -8.49 -8.80 21.38
CA HIS A 226 -7.91 -9.23 20.10
C HIS A 226 -7.50 -10.69 20.13
N GLN A 227 -6.83 -11.15 21.20
CA GLN A 227 -6.41 -12.54 21.33
C GLN A 227 -7.57 -13.54 21.25
N LYS A 228 -8.75 -13.21 21.77
CA LYS A 228 -9.93 -14.06 21.64
C LYS A 228 -10.36 -14.24 20.18
N TYR A 229 -10.25 -13.18 19.39
CA TYR A 229 -10.59 -13.24 17.97
C TYR A 229 -9.49 -13.92 17.14
N VAL A 230 -8.23 -13.83 17.58
CA VAL A 230 -7.15 -14.63 17.00
C VAL A 230 -7.37 -16.13 17.27
N ASP A 231 -7.83 -16.50 18.47
CA ASP A 231 -8.17 -17.89 18.80
C ASP A 231 -9.33 -18.39 17.93
N GLU A 232 -10.34 -17.56 17.69
CA GLU A 232 -11.46 -17.86 16.79
C GLU A 232 -10.97 -18.07 15.34
N TYR A 233 -10.07 -17.21 14.85
CA TYR A 233 -9.42 -17.39 13.54
C TYR A 233 -8.64 -18.70 13.47
N ASN A 234 -7.86 -19.04 14.51
CA ASN A 234 -7.08 -20.27 14.56
C ASN A 234 -8.01 -21.50 14.54
N GLN A 235 -9.12 -21.48 15.30
CA GLN A 235 -10.13 -22.54 15.25
C GLN A 235 -10.72 -22.68 13.86
N TRP A 236 -11.06 -21.56 13.20
CA TRP A 236 -11.55 -21.58 11.82
C TRP A 236 -10.54 -22.23 10.87
N CYS A 237 -9.24 -21.92 11.03
CA CYS A 237 -8.16 -22.52 10.26
C CYS A 237 -8.02 -24.04 10.48
N GLU A 238 -8.20 -24.51 11.71
CA GLU A 238 -8.18 -25.96 12.04
C GLU A 238 -9.34 -26.70 11.36
N GLU A 239 -10.53 -26.09 11.33
CA GLU A 239 -11.73 -26.64 10.68
C GLU A 239 -11.65 -26.59 9.15
N HIS A 240 -10.85 -25.67 8.58
CA HIS A 240 -10.70 -25.45 7.13
C HIS A 240 -9.25 -25.71 6.67
N SER A 241 -8.77 -26.91 6.91
CA SER A 241 -7.40 -27.36 6.61
C SER A 241 -6.91 -26.95 5.21
N GLY A 242 -5.76 -26.28 5.15
CA GLY A 242 -5.13 -25.80 3.90
C GLY A 242 -5.59 -24.43 3.41
N ARG A 243 -6.53 -23.75 4.09
CA ARG A 243 -6.98 -22.38 3.76
C ARG A 243 -6.12 -21.31 4.40
N CYS A 244 -5.53 -21.61 5.54
CA CYS A 244 -4.60 -20.73 6.25
C CYS A 244 -3.16 -21.13 5.96
N LYS A 245 -2.40 -20.29 5.31
CA LYS A 245 -0.98 -20.49 5.01
C LYS A 245 -0.15 -19.31 5.49
#